data_decfaed2258052e4915a753606c2afde
#
_entry.id   decfaed2258052e4915a753606c2afde
#
_cell.length_a   1.000
_cell.length_b   1.000
_cell.length_c   1.000
_cell.angle_alpha   90.00
_cell.angle_beta   90.00
_cell.angle_gamma   90.00
#
_symmetry.space_group_name_H-M   'P 1'
#
loop_
_entity.id
_entity.type
_entity.pdbx_description
1 polymer ?
#
loop_
_entity_poly.entity_id
_entity_poly.type
_entity_poly.pdbx_seq_one_letter_code
_entity_poly.pdbx_strand_id
1 'polypeptide(L)'
;MSSAKVLKKGLHDWKTVTGKHGDLLKAQAPLLGASAFALVFEIGFALLAPWPVKFIFDGLLIPENSDTLPFIDPQWPAQEPVQFLAFVSLAVLLIAVGQGIAGYARTVTSAVAGQRMIMKLRKRVYSHLLLLSLKFHRDQKLGDLLVRITGDVPMLRDVLSTELVDFAGRVVQALATLALMGMIDWQLSLVSLVVLLLIAVLSRIFSVKITKVAKKQREHEGDIAFTTGEGLSSLKLIKSLGREDEVVRKFARKNRSSLRQGVKATRLQAALSRWTELIFAGGLSLVLLAGAYRVLIGSGMTPGDLLVFISYVRSLQKPLRKAARLSGKIGKAAACADRISEILTIHPEEKDDPKAGEAPHLQGQIRFENVSFSYHSSPEEIEGESGEKSSKPKRKVFEGLNLEISSGEHVVLTGPNGAGKSTLTALLLRLFEPETGQISIDGIPIKNWTIRSMREQLSVVLQESFILSGTVREHLQFHKPEASDEQMLDALRRARCDFIIDDPDGLDREMTEGGQDLSGGEKRRLTLSTALLRDSSIVILDEPTTAIDPESRRQIQQMLTEDFVGKTLLIITHDEDLERSFHSRIEMQDGKINRRILPGAPGGVS
;
A
#
# COMPACT_ATOMS: atom_id res chain seq x y z
N MET A 1 -26.44 17.98 -9.85
CA MET A 1 -25.15 18.38 -10.43
C MET A 1 -25.17 18.11 -11.93
N SER A 2 -24.83 19.10 -12.78
CA SER A 2 -24.82 19.01 -14.25
C SER A 2 -23.86 17.91 -14.77
N SER A 3 -24.20 17.24 -15.87
CA SER A 3 -23.35 16.23 -16.55
C SER A 3 -21.94 16.71 -16.79
N ALA A 4 -21.78 17.98 -17.15
CA ALA A 4 -20.49 18.63 -17.32
C ALA A 4 -19.64 18.70 -16.03
N LYS A 5 -20.26 18.83 -14.85
CA LYS A 5 -19.52 18.84 -13.57
C LYS A 5 -18.97 17.43 -13.20
N VAL A 6 -19.71 16.35 -13.51
CA VAL A 6 -19.23 14.99 -13.23
C VAL A 6 -18.12 14.59 -14.21
N LEU A 7 -18.28 14.95 -15.50
CA LEU A 7 -17.22 14.74 -16.49
C LEU A 7 -15.97 15.60 -16.21
N LYS A 8 -16.15 16.89 -15.87
CA LYS A 8 -15.04 17.75 -15.45
C LYS A 8 -14.35 17.22 -14.20
N LYS A 9 -15.09 16.71 -13.21
CA LYS A 9 -14.51 16.09 -12.01
C LYS A 9 -13.74 14.83 -12.38
N GLY A 10 -14.31 13.91 -13.17
CA GLY A 10 -13.62 12.71 -13.62
C GLY A 10 -12.36 13.00 -14.45
N LEU A 11 -12.38 14.02 -15.31
CA LEU A 11 -11.20 14.49 -16.04
C LEU A 11 -10.17 15.17 -15.15
N HIS A 12 -10.60 15.90 -14.12
CA HIS A 12 -9.71 16.50 -13.12
C HIS A 12 -9.04 15.41 -12.28
N ASP A 13 -9.82 14.47 -11.74
CA ASP A 13 -9.33 13.32 -10.97
C ASP A 13 -8.34 12.50 -11.81
N TRP A 14 -8.63 12.32 -13.12
CA TRP A 14 -7.72 11.65 -14.05
C TRP A 14 -6.40 12.41 -14.26
N LYS A 15 -6.46 13.73 -14.50
CA LYS A 15 -5.26 14.56 -14.62
C LYS A 15 -4.39 14.52 -13.37
N THR A 16 -5.01 14.45 -12.20
CA THR A 16 -4.30 14.31 -10.92
C THR A 16 -3.57 12.98 -10.83
N VAL A 17 -4.24 11.87 -11.17
CA VAL A 17 -3.64 10.53 -11.15
C VAL A 17 -2.49 10.41 -12.15
N THR A 18 -2.69 10.85 -13.40
CA THR A 18 -1.67 10.77 -14.45
C THR A 18 -0.53 11.76 -14.26
N GLY A 19 -0.80 12.96 -13.73
CA GLY A 19 0.22 13.97 -13.46
C GLY A 19 1.17 13.54 -12.35
N LYS A 20 0.66 12.92 -11.28
CA LYS A 20 1.46 12.49 -10.12
C LYS A 20 2.23 11.18 -10.35
N HIS A 21 1.73 10.28 -11.20
CA HIS A 21 2.28 8.95 -11.42
C HIS A 21 2.48 8.59 -12.92
N GLY A 22 2.61 9.60 -13.78
CA GLY A 22 2.77 9.41 -15.23
C GLY A 22 4.08 8.73 -15.64
N ASP A 23 5.10 8.80 -14.78
CA ASP A 23 6.36 8.07 -14.93
C ASP A 23 6.15 6.54 -14.95
N LEU A 24 5.22 6.04 -14.14
CA LEU A 24 4.85 4.61 -14.13
C LEU A 24 4.17 4.19 -15.42
N LEU A 25 3.30 5.04 -15.99
CA LEU A 25 2.64 4.79 -17.27
C LEU A 25 3.66 4.77 -18.41
N LYS A 26 4.56 5.77 -18.47
CA LYS A 26 5.62 5.85 -19.48
C LYS A 26 6.52 4.62 -19.46
N ALA A 27 6.88 4.14 -18.27
CA ALA A 27 7.72 2.95 -18.12
C ALA A 27 7.06 1.65 -18.63
N GLN A 28 5.73 1.61 -18.75
CA GLN A 28 4.98 0.46 -19.24
C GLN A 28 4.30 0.75 -20.61
N ALA A 29 4.65 1.86 -21.26
CA ALA A 29 4.08 2.26 -22.56
C ALA A 29 4.12 1.16 -23.63
N PRO A 30 5.20 0.36 -23.81
CA PRO A 30 5.22 -0.69 -24.81
C PRO A 30 4.20 -1.80 -24.54
N LEU A 31 4.00 -2.22 -23.29
CA LEU A 31 3.01 -3.23 -22.95
C LEU A 31 1.57 -2.69 -23.05
N LEU A 32 1.34 -1.45 -22.64
CA LEU A 32 0.05 -0.78 -22.82
C LEU A 32 -0.25 -0.55 -24.31
N GLY A 33 0.75 -0.23 -25.12
CA GLY A 33 0.64 -0.13 -26.58
C GLY A 33 0.27 -1.47 -27.23
N ALA A 34 0.93 -2.56 -26.83
CA ALA A 34 0.59 -3.91 -27.29
C ALA A 34 -0.84 -4.30 -26.88
N SER A 35 -1.27 -3.95 -25.65
CA SER A 35 -2.65 -4.16 -25.20
C SER A 35 -3.65 -3.36 -26.04
N ALA A 36 -3.35 -2.10 -26.36
CA ALA A 36 -4.20 -1.26 -27.20
C ALA A 36 -4.28 -1.77 -28.66
N PHE A 37 -3.17 -2.27 -29.19
CA PHE A 37 -3.12 -2.90 -30.50
C PHE A 37 -3.99 -4.17 -30.54
N ALA A 38 -3.82 -5.07 -29.58
CA ALA A 38 -4.66 -6.27 -29.45
C ALA A 38 -6.14 -5.94 -29.32
N LEU A 39 -6.47 -4.83 -28.60
CA LEU A 39 -7.83 -4.34 -28.45
C LEU A 39 -8.46 -3.94 -29.80
N VAL A 40 -7.70 -3.31 -30.69
CA VAL A 40 -8.20 -2.92 -32.03
C VAL A 40 -8.61 -4.16 -32.82
N PHE A 41 -7.80 -5.23 -32.78
CA PHE A 41 -8.15 -6.50 -33.42
C PHE A 41 -9.36 -7.18 -32.76
N GLU A 42 -9.42 -7.20 -31.43
CA GLU A 42 -10.57 -7.75 -30.70
C GLU A 42 -11.88 -7.05 -31.11
N ILE A 43 -11.84 -5.71 -31.25
CA ILE A 43 -12.98 -4.93 -31.72
C ILE A 43 -13.30 -5.25 -33.18
N GLY A 44 -12.30 -5.32 -34.06
CA GLY A 44 -12.49 -5.70 -35.46
C GLY A 44 -13.19 -7.03 -35.62
N PHE A 45 -12.70 -8.08 -34.94
CA PHE A 45 -13.37 -9.40 -34.95
C PHE A 45 -14.77 -9.37 -34.34
N ALA A 46 -14.98 -8.58 -33.28
CA ALA A 46 -16.31 -8.43 -32.68
C ALA A 46 -17.33 -7.75 -33.61
N LEU A 47 -16.87 -6.84 -34.47
CA LEU A 47 -17.71 -6.20 -35.48
C LEU A 47 -18.00 -7.11 -36.66
N LEU A 48 -17.03 -7.99 -37.01
CA LEU A 48 -17.21 -9.00 -38.09
C LEU A 48 -18.08 -10.18 -37.66
N ALA A 49 -18.18 -10.46 -36.36
CA ALA A 49 -18.84 -11.66 -35.85
C ALA A 49 -20.31 -11.87 -36.32
N PRO A 50 -21.15 -10.85 -36.55
CA PRO A 50 -22.50 -11.05 -37.06
C PRO A 50 -22.60 -11.29 -38.59
N TRP A 51 -21.58 -10.95 -39.37
CA TRP A 51 -21.63 -10.98 -40.84
C TRP A 51 -21.79 -12.37 -41.44
N PRO A 52 -21.19 -13.45 -40.93
CA PRO A 52 -21.40 -14.78 -41.45
C PRO A 52 -22.87 -15.19 -41.44
N VAL A 53 -23.66 -14.74 -40.46
CA VAL A 53 -25.10 -15.01 -40.41
C VAL A 53 -25.82 -14.34 -41.57
N LYS A 54 -25.43 -13.07 -41.90
CA LYS A 54 -25.97 -12.39 -43.08
C LYS A 54 -25.65 -13.17 -44.36
N PHE A 55 -24.45 -13.68 -44.51
CA PHE A 55 -24.03 -14.42 -45.71
C PHE A 55 -24.89 -15.68 -45.90
N ILE A 56 -25.27 -16.40 -44.84
CA ILE A 56 -26.14 -17.56 -44.93
C ILE A 56 -27.55 -17.13 -45.33
N PHE A 57 -28.11 -16.10 -44.65
CA PHE A 57 -29.49 -15.68 -44.90
C PHE A 57 -29.69 -15.09 -46.29
N ASP A 58 -28.85 -14.14 -46.70
CA ASP A 58 -29.00 -13.39 -47.95
C ASP A 58 -28.44 -14.18 -49.15
N GLY A 59 -27.39 -15.03 -48.95
CA GLY A 59 -26.79 -15.77 -50.05
C GLY A 59 -27.43 -17.12 -50.35
N LEU A 60 -27.88 -17.83 -49.29
CA LEU A 60 -28.31 -19.22 -49.44
C LEU A 60 -29.80 -19.41 -49.24
N LEU A 61 -30.41 -18.77 -48.21
CA LEU A 61 -31.82 -18.93 -47.88
C LEU A 61 -32.73 -18.00 -48.72
N ILE A 62 -32.24 -16.86 -49.18
CA ILE A 62 -32.96 -15.89 -49.99
C ILE A 62 -32.05 -15.49 -51.17
N PRO A 63 -31.92 -16.32 -52.19
CA PRO A 63 -30.99 -16.12 -53.30
C PRO A 63 -31.18 -14.81 -54.08
N GLU A 64 -32.39 -14.23 -54.05
CA GLU A 64 -32.72 -12.95 -54.64
C GLU A 64 -31.90 -11.77 -54.02
N ASN A 65 -31.39 -11.96 -52.84
CA ASN A 65 -30.55 -10.97 -52.12
C ASN A 65 -29.04 -11.24 -52.25
N SER A 66 -28.61 -12.23 -53.01
CA SER A 66 -27.18 -12.59 -53.17
C SER A 66 -26.31 -11.44 -53.71
N ASP A 67 -26.88 -10.54 -54.52
CA ASP A 67 -26.22 -9.33 -55.06
C ASP A 67 -25.83 -8.33 -53.98
N THR A 68 -26.39 -8.45 -52.78
CA THR A 68 -26.11 -7.54 -51.65
C THR A 68 -24.91 -8.00 -50.80
N LEU A 69 -24.32 -9.18 -51.12
CA LEU A 69 -23.20 -9.71 -50.36
C LEU A 69 -21.90 -8.96 -50.70
N PRO A 70 -21.23 -8.32 -49.73
CA PRO A 70 -19.95 -7.65 -50.00
C PRO A 70 -18.84 -8.68 -50.21
N PHE A 71 -18.00 -8.47 -51.21
CA PHE A 71 -16.78 -9.26 -51.49
C PHE A 71 -17.01 -10.73 -51.88
N ILE A 72 -18.24 -11.14 -52.21
CA ILE A 72 -18.57 -12.52 -52.60
C ILE A 72 -19.28 -12.49 -53.97
N ASP A 73 -18.92 -13.43 -54.83
CA ASP A 73 -19.60 -13.61 -56.11
C ASP A 73 -21.07 -14.01 -55.84
N PRO A 74 -22.06 -13.26 -56.33
CA PRO A 74 -23.49 -13.51 -56.11
C PRO A 74 -23.91 -14.90 -56.54
N GLN A 75 -23.28 -15.49 -57.52
CA GLN A 75 -23.66 -16.81 -58.04
C GLN A 75 -23.07 -17.99 -57.23
N TRP A 76 -22.00 -17.76 -56.47
CA TRP A 76 -21.31 -18.84 -55.73
C TRP A 76 -22.22 -19.57 -54.72
N PRO A 77 -23.01 -18.90 -53.87
CA PRO A 77 -23.91 -19.61 -52.94
C PRO A 77 -24.88 -20.57 -53.63
N ALA A 78 -25.38 -20.21 -54.82
CA ALA A 78 -26.34 -21.00 -55.58
C ALA A 78 -25.66 -22.16 -56.35
N GLN A 79 -24.45 -21.92 -56.85
CA GLN A 79 -23.69 -22.93 -57.65
C GLN A 79 -23.13 -24.05 -56.75
N GLU A 80 -22.55 -23.68 -55.60
CA GLU A 80 -21.85 -24.60 -54.70
C GLU A 80 -22.25 -24.41 -53.23
N PRO A 81 -23.47 -24.73 -52.84
CA PRO A 81 -24.02 -24.40 -51.53
C PRO A 81 -23.27 -25.07 -50.37
N VAL A 82 -22.73 -26.27 -50.54
CA VAL A 82 -21.98 -27.00 -49.51
C VAL A 82 -20.61 -26.35 -49.27
N GLN A 83 -19.93 -25.97 -50.34
CA GLN A 83 -18.61 -25.29 -50.23
C GLN A 83 -18.79 -23.90 -49.58
N PHE A 84 -19.83 -23.18 -49.97
CA PHE A 84 -20.17 -21.87 -49.38
C PHE A 84 -20.49 -21.99 -47.87
N LEU A 85 -21.30 -22.99 -47.46
CA LEU A 85 -21.54 -23.26 -46.04
C LEU A 85 -20.27 -23.62 -45.27
N ALA A 86 -19.39 -24.42 -45.86
CA ALA A 86 -18.12 -24.77 -45.27
C ALA A 86 -17.21 -23.50 -45.09
N PHE A 87 -17.16 -22.62 -46.10
CA PHE A 87 -16.45 -21.35 -46.04
C PHE A 87 -16.98 -20.44 -44.92
N VAL A 88 -18.32 -20.26 -44.86
CA VAL A 88 -18.93 -19.42 -43.83
C VAL A 88 -18.72 -20.01 -42.43
N SER A 89 -18.84 -21.34 -42.27
CA SER A 89 -18.55 -22.02 -41.02
C SER A 89 -17.08 -21.84 -40.57
N LEU A 90 -16.16 -21.95 -41.53
CA LEU A 90 -14.74 -21.68 -41.25
C LEU A 90 -14.50 -20.20 -40.85
N ALA A 91 -15.16 -19.27 -41.54
CA ALA A 91 -15.07 -17.85 -41.20
C ALA A 91 -15.56 -17.56 -39.77
N VAL A 92 -16.67 -18.18 -39.32
CA VAL A 92 -17.15 -18.09 -37.93
C VAL A 92 -16.06 -18.57 -36.97
N LEU A 93 -15.45 -19.72 -37.24
CA LEU A 93 -14.39 -20.29 -36.40
C LEU A 93 -13.16 -19.37 -36.36
N LEU A 94 -12.71 -18.88 -37.50
CA LEU A 94 -11.55 -17.98 -37.58
C LEU A 94 -11.80 -16.66 -36.86
N ILE A 95 -12.97 -16.07 -37.00
CA ILE A 95 -13.36 -14.84 -36.27
C ILE A 95 -13.36 -15.11 -34.75
N ALA A 96 -13.94 -16.24 -34.31
CA ALA A 96 -13.99 -16.59 -32.88
C ALA A 96 -12.59 -16.84 -32.31
N VAL A 97 -11.73 -17.58 -33.04
CA VAL A 97 -10.33 -17.82 -32.64
C VAL A 97 -9.54 -16.51 -32.63
N GLY A 98 -9.66 -15.69 -33.67
CA GLY A 98 -9.00 -14.38 -33.74
C GLY A 98 -9.41 -13.45 -32.59
N GLN A 99 -10.72 -13.38 -32.29
CA GLN A 99 -11.23 -12.63 -31.17
C GLN A 99 -10.70 -13.16 -29.81
N GLY A 100 -10.65 -14.49 -29.66
CA GLY A 100 -10.11 -15.14 -28.46
C GLY A 100 -8.63 -14.84 -28.25
N ILE A 101 -7.81 -14.97 -29.30
CA ILE A 101 -6.38 -14.67 -29.24
C ILE A 101 -6.12 -13.18 -28.93
N ALA A 102 -6.83 -12.28 -29.62
CA ALA A 102 -6.70 -10.84 -29.39
C ALA A 102 -7.12 -10.46 -27.97
N GLY A 103 -8.25 -10.99 -27.48
CA GLY A 103 -8.73 -10.78 -26.12
C GLY A 103 -7.78 -11.33 -25.06
N TYR A 104 -7.21 -12.50 -25.28
CA TYR A 104 -6.18 -13.09 -24.41
C TYR A 104 -4.92 -12.20 -24.37
N ALA A 105 -4.37 -11.86 -25.53
CA ALA A 105 -3.19 -11.01 -25.64
C ALA A 105 -3.39 -9.66 -24.93
N ARG A 106 -4.53 -9.00 -25.16
CA ARG A 106 -4.91 -7.75 -24.48
C ARG A 106 -4.95 -7.92 -22.97
N THR A 107 -5.62 -8.96 -22.49
CA THR A 107 -5.80 -9.17 -21.04
C THR A 107 -4.47 -9.46 -20.36
N VAL A 108 -3.64 -10.31 -20.93
CA VAL A 108 -2.33 -10.66 -20.35
C VAL A 108 -1.38 -9.48 -20.38
N THR A 109 -1.25 -8.77 -21.50
CA THR A 109 -0.34 -7.60 -21.60
C THR A 109 -0.73 -6.49 -20.65
N SER A 110 -2.04 -6.20 -20.53
CA SER A 110 -2.57 -5.22 -19.57
C SER A 110 -2.32 -5.65 -18.11
N ALA A 111 -2.53 -6.93 -17.79
CA ALA A 111 -2.30 -7.47 -16.45
C ALA A 111 -0.81 -7.41 -16.07
N VAL A 112 0.11 -7.81 -16.98
CA VAL A 112 1.56 -7.74 -16.74
C VAL A 112 2.00 -6.30 -16.54
N ALA A 113 1.55 -5.37 -17.38
CA ALA A 113 1.83 -3.94 -17.19
C ALA A 113 1.39 -3.46 -15.80
N GLY A 114 0.16 -3.81 -15.40
CA GLY A 114 -0.39 -3.47 -14.09
C GLY A 114 0.41 -4.05 -12.93
N GLN A 115 0.81 -5.31 -12.99
CA GLN A 115 1.62 -5.94 -11.93
C GLN A 115 3.01 -5.29 -11.80
N ARG A 116 3.65 -4.96 -12.91
CA ARG A 116 4.94 -4.23 -12.90
C ARG A 116 4.80 -2.83 -12.30
N MET A 117 3.68 -2.14 -12.56
CA MET A 117 3.38 -0.84 -11.95
C MET A 117 3.22 -0.96 -10.43
N ILE A 118 2.45 -1.95 -9.94
CA ILE A 118 2.30 -2.21 -8.50
C ILE A 118 3.67 -2.44 -7.85
N MET A 119 4.46 -3.36 -8.41
CA MET A 119 5.76 -3.71 -7.85
C MET A 119 6.65 -2.47 -7.68
N LYS A 120 6.74 -1.63 -8.71
CA LYS A 120 7.53 -0.38 -8.66
C LYS A 120 6.97 0.61 -7.65
N LEU A 121 5.65 0.80 -7.63
CA LEU A 121 5.03 1.77 -6.71
C LEU A 121 5.12 1.32 -5.25
N ARG A 122 4.88 0.04 -4.96
CA ARG A 122 5.07 -0.52 -3.62
C ARG A 122 6.50 -0.35 -3.13
N LYS A 123 7.48 -0.70 -3.97
CA LYS A 123 8.90 -0.51 -3.65
C LYS A 123 9.19 0.96 -3.34
N ARG A 124 8.70 1.89 -4.18
CA ARG A 124 8.91 3.33 -4.00
C ARG A 124 8.29 3.86 -2.69
N VAL A 125 7.02 3.48 -2.40
CA VAL A 125 6.34 3.90 -1.17
C VAL A 125 7.02 3.29 0.05
N TYR A 126 7.33 2.00 0.03
CA TYR A 126 7.98 1.31 1.15
C TYR A 126 9.38 1.87 1.44
N SER A 127 10.22 2.02 0.40
CA SER A 127 11.54 2.62 0.57
C SER A 127 11.47 4.05 1.10
N HIS A 128 10.47 4.82 0.65
CA HIS A 128 10.28 6.19 1.13
C HIS A 128 9.81 6.22 2.60
N LEU A 129 8.88 5.34 2.99
CA LEU A 129 8.45 5.23 4.38
C LEU A 129 9.61 4.91 5.32
N LEU A 130 10.54 4.03 4.92
CA LEU A 130 11.73 3.71 5.74
C LEU A 130 12.69 4.89 5.91
N LEU A 131 12.63 5.89 5.03
CA LEU A 131 13.44 7.11 5.11
C LEU A 131 12.77 8.25 5.87
N LEU A 132 11.48 8.11 6.22
CA LEU A 132 10.78 9.14 6.99
C LEU A 132 11.16 9.08 8.46
N SER A 133 11.11 10.24 9.14
CA SER A 133 11.50 10.39 10.53
C SER A 133 10.67 9.51 11.48
N LEU A 134 11.26 9.16 12.61
CA LEU A 134 10.56 8.46 13.69
C LEU A 134 9.35 9.24 14.21
N LYS A 135 9.40 10.58 14.14
CA LYS A 135 8.27 11.44 14.48
C LYS A 135 7.06 11.12 13.59
N PHE A 136 7.25 11.03 12.28
CA PHE A 136 6.19 10.66 11.35
C PHE A 136 5.56 9.31 11.73
N HIS A 137 6.40 8.29 11.99
CA HIS A 137 5.92 6.94 12.35
C HIS A 137 5.20 6.90 13.69
N ARG A 138 5.59 7.71 14.67
CA ARG A 138 4.90 7.84 15.95
C ARG A 138 3.54 8.51 15.82
N ASP A 139 3.43 9.52 14.94
CA ASP A 139 2.21 10.30 14.74
C ASP A 139 1.20 9.58 13.82
N GLN A 140 1.64 8.59 13.03
CA GLN A 140 0.80 7.82 12.12
C GLN A 140 0.44 6.44 12.68
N LYS A 141 -0.78 5.99 12.40
CA LYS A 141 -1.21 4.64 12.76
C LYS A 141 -0.63 3.63 11.77
N LEU A 142 0.09 2.63 12.25
CA LEU A 142 0.66 1.55 11.42
C LEU A 142 -0.39 0.92 10.48
N GLY A 143 -1.61 0.69 10.98
CA GLY A 143 -2.70 0.13 10.17
C GLY A 143 -3.07 0.99 8.96
N ASP A 144 -3.02 2.35 9.07
CA ASP A 144 -3.29 3.24 7.94
C ASP A 144 -2.17 3.14 6.88
N LEU A 145 -0.90 3.10 7.30
CA LEU A 145 0.24 2.91 6.41
C LEU A 145 0.18 1.57 5.67
N LEU A 146 -0.20 0.49 6.37
CA LEU A 146 -0.40 -0.82 5.75
C LEU A 146 -1.52 -0.79 4.72
N VAL A 147 -2.66 -0.15 4.99
CA VAL A 147 -3.77 0.01 4.03
C VAL A 147 -3.32 0.79 2.79
N ARG A 148 -2.47 1.80 2.94
CA ARG A 148 -1.93 2.57 1.79
C ARG A 148 -1.09 1.68 0.87
N ILE A 149 -0.24 0.79 1.41
CA ILE A 149 0.59 -0.12 0.61
C ILE A 149 -0.22 -1.29 0.03
N THR A 150 -1.10 -1.91 0.83
CA THR A 150 -1.78 -3.15 0.46
C THR A 150 -3.12 -2.93 -0.25
N GLY A 151 -3.78 -1.80 -0.01
CA GLY A 151 -5.11 -1.44 -0.53
C GLY A 151 -5.08 -0.36 -1.62
N ASP A 152 -4.47 0.81 -1.33
CA ASP A 152 -4.51 1.96 -2.23
C ASP A 152 -3.67 1.74 -3.51
N VAL A 153 -2.50 1.12 -3.40
CA VAL A 153 -1.64 0.82 -4.56
C VAL A 153 -2.32 -0.10 -5.57
N PRO A 154 -2.95 -1.24 -5.19
CA PRO A 154 -3.73 -2.06 -6.12
C PRO A 154 -4.89 -1.33 -6.77
N MET A 155 -5.61 -0.48 -6.01
CA MET A 155 -6.73 0.30 -6.55
C MET A 155 -6.27 1.25 -7.67
N LEU A 156 -5.13 1.87 -7.49
CA LEU A 156 -4.53 2.76 -8.49
C LEU A 156 -4.16 1.99 -9.76
N ARG A 157 -3.55 0.79 -9.62
CA ARG A 157 -3.26 -0.10 -10.76
C ARG A 157 -4.50 -0.42 -11.56
N ASP A 158 -5.56 -0.89 -10.88
CA ASP A 158 -6.77 -1.38 -11.56
C ASP A 158 -7.35 -0.32 -12.49
N VAL A 159 -7.34 0.94 -12.05
CA VAL A 159 -7.80 2.06 -12.89
C VAL A 159 -6.81 2.39 -13.99
N LEU A 160 -5.50 2.46 -13.70
CA LEU A 160 -4.49 2.88 -14.67
C LEU A 160 -4.22 1.86 -15.77
N SER A 161 -4.30 0.54 -15.47
CA SER A 161 -3.93 -0.50 -16.44
C SER A 161 -5.13 -1.17 -17.11
N THR A 162 -6.14 -1.59 -16.33
CA THR A 162 -7.21 -2.45 -16.86
C THR A 162 -8.48 -1.67 -17.18
N GLU A 163 -8.99 -0.90 -16.22
CA GLU A 163 -10.31 -0.27 -16.39
C GLU A 163 -10.33 0.81 -17.46
N LEU A 164 -9.23 1.53 -17.63
CA LEU A 164 -9.14 2.61 -18.60
C LEU A 164 -9.02 2.11 -20.02
N VAL A 165 -8.14 1.13 -20.24
CA VAL A 165 -7.98 0.47 -21.56
C VAL A 165 -9.29 -0.20 -21.97
N ASP A 166 -9.94 -0.91 -21.05
CA ASP A 166 -11.24 -1.53 -21.26
C ASP A 166 -12.34 -0.50 -21.57
N PHE A 167 -12.34 0.64 -20.89
CA PHE A 167 -13.33 1.68 -21.13
C PHE A 167 -13.13 2.37 -22.48
N ALA A 168 -11.89 2.76 -22.78
CA ALA A 168 -11.57 3.37 -24.08
C ALA A 168 -11.95 2.42 -25.23
N GLY A 169 -11.60 1.14 -25.11
CA GLY A 169 -11.98 0.13 -26.10
C GLY A 169 -13.48 -0.03 -26.28
N ARG A 170 -14.26 -0.01 -25.18
CA ARG A 170 -15.71 -0.09 -25.27
C ARG A 170 -16.35 1.12 -25.87
N VAL A 171 -15.78 2.33 -25.64
CA VAL A 171 -16.24 3.55 -26.29
C VAL A 171 -15.97 3.47 -27.80
N VAL A 172 -14.75 3.07 -28.19
CA VAL A 172 -14.38 2.88 -29.60
C VAL A 172 -15.29 1.82 -30.25
N GLN A 173 -15.47 0.67 -29.59
CA GLN A 173 -16.37 -0.38 -30.08
C GLN A 173 -17.80 0.13 -30.25
N ALA A 174 -18.34 0.87 -29.28
CA ALA A 174 -19.70 1.41 -29.36
C ALA A 174 -19.85 2.42 -30.53
N LEU A 175 -18.86 3.30 -30.70
CA LEU A 175 -18.85 4.28 -31.80
C LEU A 175 -18.75 3.57 -33.17
N ALA A 176 -17.85 2.59 -33.29
CA ALA A 176 -17.70 1.81 -34.52
C ALA A 176 -18.98 1.00 -34.84
N THR A 177 -19.60 0.40 -33.81
CA THR A 177 -20.88 -0.32 -33.97
C THR A 177 -21.98 0.64 -34.44
N LEU A 178 -22.10 1.82 -33.83
CA LEU A 178 -23.09 2.83 -34.25
C LEU A 178 -22.84 3.34 -35.67
N ALA A 179 -21.58 3.51 -36.06
CA ALA A 179 -21.23 3.90 -37.43
C ALA A 179 -21.65 2.83 -38.46
N LEU A 180 -21.34 1.55 -38.19
CA LEU A 180 -21.76 0.44 -39.07
C LEU A 180 -23.30 0.30 -39.12
N MET A 181 -23.97 0.46 -37.98
CA MET A 181 -25.45 0.47 -37.96
C MET A 181 -26.01 1.61 -38.80
N GLY A 182 -25.39 2.81 -38.74
CA GLY A 182 -25.78 3.97 -39.55
C GLY A 182 -25.59 3.74 -41.05
N MET A 183 -24.58 2.95 -41.44
CA MET A 183 -24.34 2.57 -42.84
C MET A 183 -25.36 1.54 -43.34
N ILE A 184 -25.83 0.65 -42.49
CA ILE A 184 -26.89 -0.34 -42.82
C ILE A 184 -28.24 0.37 -42.94
N ASP A 185 -28.63 1.09 -41.90
CA ASP A 185 -29.89 1.86 -41.87
C ASP A 185 -29.81 2.98 -40.84
N TRP A 186 -29.79 4.23 -41.30
CA TRP A 186 -29.62 5.39 -40.41
C TRP A 186 -30.89 5.66 -39.55
N GLN A 187 -32.10 5.31 -40.06
CA GLN A 187 -33.35 5.56 -39.34
C GLN A 187 -33.48 4.59 -38.16
N LEU A 188 -33.20 3.29 -38.38
CA LEU A 188 -33.17 2.29 -37.30
C LEU A 188 -32.03 2.58 -36.29
N SER A 189 -30.90 3.12 -36.76
CA SER A 189 -29.81 3.55 -35.89
C SER A 189 -30.22 4.70 -34.97
N LEU A 190 -31.06 5.63 -35.46
CA LEU A 190 -31.63 6.72 -34.66
C LEU A 190 -32.54 6.16 -33.54
N VAL A 191 -33.39 5.21 -33.86
CA VAL A 191 -34.25 4.53 -32.87
C VAL A 191 -33.37 3.88 -31.79
N SER A 192 -32.34 3.15 -32.20
CA SER A 192 -31.40 2.52 -31.27
C SER A 192 -30.67 3.53 -30.39
N LEU A 193 -30.27 4.67 -30.96
CA LEU A 193 -29.63 5.75 -30.22
C LEU A 193 -30.54 6.35 -29.15
N VAL A 194 -31.83 6.55 -29.45
CA VAL A 194 -32.83 7.03 -28.48
C VAL A 194 -32.96 6.04 -27.31
N VAL A 195 -33.04 4.74 -27.59
CA VAL A 195 -33.08 3.69 -26.54
C VAL A 195 -31.81 3.74 -25.66
N LEU A 196 -30.62 3.90 -26.28
CA LEU A 196 -29.37 4.01 -25.55
C LEU A 196 -29.33 5.25 -24.66
N LEU A 197 -29.83 6.39 -25.14
CA LEU A 197 -29.93 7.63 -24.35
C LEU A 197 -30.88 7.46 -23.16
N LEU A 198 -32.02 6.82 -23.33
CA LEU A 198 -32.96 6.51 -22.24
C LEU A 198 -32.27 5.65 -21.16
N ILE A 199 -31.56 4.59 -21.57
CA ILE A 199 -30.78 3.73 -20.64
C ILE A 199 -29.69 4.53 -19.94
N ALA A 200 -28.98 5.42 -20.63
CA ALA A 200 -27.94 6.27 -20.05
C ALA A 200 -28.51 7.23 -18.99
N VAL A 201 -29.65 7.89 -19.28
CA VAL A 201 -30.35 8.77 -18.33
C VAL A 201 -30.80 8.00 -17.10
N LEU A 202 -31.45 6.84 -17.29
CA LEU A 202 -31.90 5.99 -16.20
C LEU A 202 -30.72 5.53 -15.32
N SER A 203 -29.65 5.02 -15.97
CA SER A 203 -28.43 4.58 -15.28
C SER A 203 -27.84 5.70 -14.44
N ARG A 204 -27.86 6.93 -14.91
CA ARG A 204 -27.38 8.10 -14.18
C ARG A 204 -28.22 8.39 -12.93
N ILE A 205 -29.56 8.39 -13.07
CA ILE A 205 -30.47 8.64 -11.93
C ILE A 205 -30.25 7.61 -10.82
N PHE A 206 -30.17 6.33 -11.19
CA PHE A 206 -29.92 5.27 -10.22
C PHE A 206 -28.51 5.27 -9.64
N SER A 207 -27.50 5.57 -10.45
CA SER A 207 -26.10 5.62 -9.99
C SER A 207 -25.90 6.61 -8.86
N VAL A 208 -26.51 7.80 -8.93
CA VAL A 208 -26.46 8.81 -7.85
C VAL A 208 -27.06 8.26 -6.55
N LYS A 209 -28.22 7.59 -6.64
CA LYS A 209 -28.90 7.00 -5.48
C LYS A 209 -28.09 5.84 -4.88
N ILE A 210 -27.58 4.95 -5.74
CA ILE A 210 -26.73 3.81 -5.33
C ILE A 210 -25.47 4.30 -4.64
N THR A 211 -24.77 5.29 -5.18
CA THR A 211 -23.56 5.86 -4.60
C THR A 211 -23.81 6.44 -3.20
N LYS A 212 -24.94 7.17 -3.02
CA LYS A 212 -25.29 7.73 -1.70
C LYS A 212 -25.54 6.63 -0.66
N VAL A 213 -26.23 5.54 -1.03
CA VAL A 213 -26.49 4.41 -0.12
C VAL A 213 -25.21 3.63 0.16
N ALA A 214 -24.40 3.38 -0.87
CA ALA A 214 -23.12 2.69 -0.73
C ALA A 214 -22.12 3.47 0.15
N LYS A 215 -22.14 4.82 0.12
CA LYS A 215 -21.34 5.63 1.04
C LYS A 215 -21.75 5.39 2.49
N LYS A 216 -23.06 5.43 2.79
CA LYS A 216 -23.57 5.14 4.14
C LYS A 216 -23.26 3.73 4.62
N GLN A 217 -23.34 2.73 3.71
CA GLN A 217 -22.95 1.37 4.03
C GLN A 217 -21.50 1.28 4.47
N ARG A 218 -20.58 1.97 3.77
CA ARG A 218 -19.15 1.98 4.14
C ARG A 218 -18.87 2.69 5.46
N GLU A 219 -19.59 3.77 5.76
CA GLU A 219 -19.50 4.42 7.07
C GLU A 219 -19.83 3.41 8.19
N HIS A 220 -20.90 2.61 8.02
CA HIS A 220 -21.24 1.55 8.96
C HIS A 220 -20.27 0.37 8.97
N GLU A 221 -19.67 0.02 7.83
CA GLU A 221 -18.60 -1.00 7.75
C GLU A 221 -17.33 -0.54 8.50
N GLY A 222 -17.00 0.75 8.39
CA GLY A 222 -15.93 1.38 9.20
C GLY A 222 -16.22 1.29 10.70
N ASP A 223 -17.45 1.59 11.12
CA ASP A 223 -17.88 1.45 12.51
C ASP A 223 -17.80 0.00 13.03
N ILE A 224 -18.10 -0.97 12.16
CA ILE A 224 -17.97 -2.40 12.48
C ILE A 224 -16.50 -2.77 12.65
N ALA A 225 -15.65 -2.37 11.71
CA ALA A 225 -14.20 -2.64 11.77
C ALA A 225 -13.57 -2.04 13.05
N PHE A 226 -13.93 -0.80 13.38
CA PHE A 226 -13.50 -0.15 14.63
C PHE A 226 -13.93 -0.95 15.87
N THR A 227 -15.22 -1.33 15.95
CA THR A 227 -15.75 -2.09 17.10
C THR A 227 -15.13 -3.48 17.21
N THR A 228 -14.82 -4.12 16.08
CA THR A 228 -14.13 -5.41 16.05
C THR A 228 -12.70 -5.27 16.56
N GLY A 229 -11.97 -4.24 16.08
CA GLY A 229 -10.62 -3.94 16.54
C GLY A 229 -10.56 -3.62 18.04
N GLU A 230 -11.49 -2.78 18.54
CA GLU A 230 -11.63 -2.46 19.96
C GLU A 230 -11.86 -3.74 20.80
N GLY A 231 -12.80 -4.60 20.34
CA GLY A 231 -13.13 -5.84 21.04
C GLY A 231 -11.96 -6.84 21.08
N LEU A 232 -11.25 -7.00 19.97
CA LEU A 232 -10.09 -7.92 19.90
C LEU A 232 -8.90 -7.40 20.70
N SER A 233 -8.61 -6.11 20.64
CA SER A 233 -7.54 -5.49 21.43
C SER A 233 -7.80 -5.56 22.94
N SER A 234 -9.08 -5.51 23.33
CA SER A 234 -9.50 -5.59 24.75
C SER A 234 -9.91 -7.01 25.17
N LEU A 235 -9.55 -8.04 24.40
CA LEU A 235 -10.05 -9.41 24.60
C LEU A 235 -9.75 -9.94 26.01
N LYS A 236 -8.53 -9.71 26.53
CA LYS A 236 -8.14 -10.12 27.89
C LYS A 236 -9.04 -9.49 28.96
N LEU A 237 -9.36 -8.19 28.82
CA LEU A 237 -10.25 -7.49 29.72
C LEU A 237 -11.70 -8.01 29.61
N ILE A 238 -12.21 -8.19 28.38
CA ILE A 238 -13.57 -8.70 28.15
C ILE A 238 -13.73 -10.08 28.76
N LYS A 239 -12.74 -10.96 28.56
CA LYS A 239 -12.70 -12.31 29.15
C LYS A 239 -12.65 -12.29 30.67
N SER A 240 -11.81 -11.42 31.26
CA SER A 240 -11.70 -11.32 32.71
C SER A 240 -12.98 -10.81 33.41
N LEU A 241 -13.80 -10.05 32.67
CA LEU A 241 -15.06 -9.48 33.18
C LEU A 241 -16.30 -10.33 32.81
N GLY A 242 -16.18 -11.35 31.96
CA GLY A 242 -17.30 -12.16 31.47
C GLY A 242 -18.34 -11.33 30.66
N ARG A 243 -17.88 -10.33 29.89
CA ARG A 243 -18.76 -9.38 29.17
C ARG A 243 -18.83 -9.62 27.66
N GLU A 244 -18.57 -10.84 27.20
CA GLU A 244 -18.59 -11.22 25.78
C GLU A 244 -19.94 -10.90 25.11
N ASP A 245 -21.04 -11.25 25.79
CA ASP A 245 -22.39 -11.04 25.25
C ASP A 245 -22.73 -9.57 25.03
N GLU A 246 -22.20 -8.67 25.84
CA GLU A 246 -22.43 -7.25 25.69
C GLU A 246 -21.71 -6.70 24.44
N VAL A 247 -20.47 -7.12 24.23
CA VAL A 247 -19.68 -6.76 23.05
C VAL A 247 -20.33 -7.31 21.78
N VAL A 248 -20.77 -8.57 21.81
CA VAL A 248 -21.49 -9.21 20.69
C VAL A 248 -22.79 -8.47 20.37
N ARG A 249 -23.55 -8.04 21.39
CA ARG A 249 -24.77 -7.23 21.18
C ARG A 249 -24.46 -5.86 20.55
N LYS A 250 -23.39 -5.20 20.99
CA LYS A 250 -22.93 -3.91 20.40
C LYS A 250 -22.57 -4.10 18.92
N PHE A 251 -21.79 -5.15 18.60
CA PHE A 251 -21.44 -5.53 17.25
C PHE A 251 -22.67 -5.84 16.38
N ALA A 252 -23.58 -6.68 16.89
CA ALA A 252 -24.80 -7.09 16.17
C ALA A 252 -25.70 -5.90 15.79
N ARG A 253 -25.82 -4.89 16.65
CA ARG A 253 -26.57 -3.65 16.35
C ARG A 253 -25.97 -2.90 15.16
N LYS A 254 -24.64 -2.71 15.14
CA LYS A 254 -23.93 -2.05 14.02
C LYS A 254 -24.02 -2.87 12.74
N ASN A 255 -23.86 -4.19 12.84
CA ASN A 255 -23.97 -5.11 11.71
C ASN A 255 -25.37 -5.07 11.04
N ARG A 256 -26.44 -5.00 11.84
CA ARG A 256 -27.83 -4.84 11.31
C ARG A 256 -28.00 -3.52 10.55
N SER A 257 -27.33 -2.45 10.96
CA SER A 257 -27.38 -1.15 10.26
C SER A 257 -26.71 -1.25 8.88
N SER A 258 -25.51 -1.85 8.83
CA SER A 258 -24.80 -2.13 7.57
C SER A 258 -25.65 -3.02 6.64
N LEU A 259 -26.21 -4.12 7.16
CA LEU A 259 -27.10 -5.02 6.42
C LEU A 259 -28.26 -4.26 5.76
N ARG A 260 -28.95 -3.39 6.49
CA ARG A 260 -30.08 -2.61 5.95
C ARG A 260 -29.65 -1.73 4.76
N GLN A 261 -28.50 -1.08 4.86
CA GLN A 261 -27.97 -0.25 3.77
C GLN A 261 -27.51 -1.13 2.58
N GLY A 262 -26.86 -2.25 2.84
CA GLY A 262 -26.46 -3.22 1.81
C GLY A 262 -27.65 -3.75 1.03
N VAL A 263 -28.71 -4.21 1.72
CA VAL A 263 -29.97 -4.65 1.09
C VAL A 263 -30.60 -3.52 0.26
N LYS A 264 -30.60 -2.27 0.77
CA LYS A 264 -31.11 -1.11 0.02
C LYS A 264 -30.30 -0.84 -1.25
N ALA A 265 -28.97 -0.93 -1.18
CA ALA A 265 -28.10 -0.79 -2.34
C ALA A 265 -28.36 -1.87 -3.38
N THR A 266 -28.46 -3.13 -2.95
CA THR A 266 -28.76 -4.28 -3.82
C THR A 266 -30.13 -4.14 -4.48
N ARG A 267 -31.16 -3.70 -3.74
CA ARG A 267 -32.51 -3.44 -4.31
C ARG A 267 -32.47 -2.37 -5.41
N LEU A 268 -31.72 -1.28 -5.19
CA LEU A 268 -31.56 -0.24 -6.22
C LEU A 268 -30.80 -0.75 -7.44
N GLN A 269 -29.78 -1.59 -7.26
CA GLN A 269 -29.04 -2.22 -8.37
C GLN A 269 -29.92 -3.19 -9.14
N ALA A 270 -30.70 -4.02 -8.45
CA ALA A 270 -31.64 -4.93 -9.07
C ALA A 270 -32.73 -4.18 -9.86
N ALA A 271 -33.29 -3.12 -9.29
CA ALA A 271 -34.28 -2.27 -9.98
C ALA A 271 -33.65 -1.64 -11.25
N LEU A 272 -32.44 -1.07 -11.17
CA LEU A 272 -31.74 -0.55 -12.34
C LEU A 272 -31.56 -1.62 -13.42
N SER A 273 -31.13 -2.83 -13.04
CA SER A 273 -30.94 -3.93 -14.00
C SER A 273 -32.24 -4.28 -14.70
N ARG A 274 -33.36 -4.44 -13.95
CA ARG A 274 -34.66 -4.80 -14.51
C ARG A 274 -35.24 -3.71 -15.42
N TRP A 275 -35.18 -2.45 -14.99
CA TRP A 275 -35.63 -1.34 -15.86
C TRP A 275 -34.79 -1.22 -17.13
N THR A 276 -33.45 -1.42 -17.03
CA THR A 276 -32.57 -1.43 -18.20
C THR A 276 -32.92 -2.56 -19.15
N GLU A 277 -33.23 -3.77 -18.65
CA GLU A 277 -33.65 -4.92 -19.46
C GLU A 277 -35.00 -4.67 -20.16
N LEU A 278 -35.98 -4.07 -19.45
CA LEU A 278 -37.29 -3.74 -20.03
C LEU A 278 -37.16 -2.70 -21.14
N ILE A 279 -36.42 -1.62 -20.92
CA ILE A 279 -36.20 -0.57 -21.95
C ILE A 279 -35.47 -1.17 -23.14
N PHE A 280 -34.49 -2.04 -22.91
CA PHE A 280 -33.75 -2.70 -23.97
C PHE A 280 -34.64 -3.67 -24.76
N ALA A 281 -35.47 -4.45 -24.09
CA ALA A 281 -36.43 -5.37 -24.75
C ALA A 281 -37.47 -4.61 -25.58
N GLY A 282 -38.02 -3.51 -25.04
CA GLY A 282 -38.90 -2.61 -25.78
C GLY A 282 -38.25 -1.99 -27.01
N GLY A 283 -36.98 -1.49 -26.85
CA GLY A 283 -36.20 -0.97 -27.95
C GLY A 283 -35.90 -2.02 -29.03
N LEU A 284 -35.55 -3.23 -28.63
CA LEU A 284 -35.30 -4.33 -29.54
C LEU A 284 -36.61 -4.72 -30.30
N SER A 285 -37.76 -4.72 -29.61
CA SER A 285 -39.06 -4.98 -30.23
C SER A 285 -39.40 -3.92 -31.27
N LEU A 286 -39.13 -2.64 -30.98
CA LEU A 286 -39.32 -1.55 -31.96
C LEU A 286 -38.39 -1.68 -33.17
N VAL A 287 -37.12 -2.03 -32.96
CA VAL A 287 -36.16 -2.28 -34.05
C VAL A 287 -36.59 -3.46 -34.90
N LEU A 288 -37.07 -4.55 -34.28
CA LEU A 288 -37.62 -5.72 -35.00
C LEU A 288 -38.85 -5.34 -35.83
N LEU A 289 -39.82 -4.64 -35.24
CA LEU A 289 -41.04 -4.22 -35.93
C LEU A 289 -40.73 -3.32 -37.12
N ALA A 290 -39.95 -2.25 -36.88
CA ALA A 290 -39.59 -1.26 -37.90
C ALA A 290 -38.68 -1.89 -38.98
N GLY A 291 -37.71 -2.71 -38.59
CA GLY A 291 -36.81 -3.39 -39.52
C GLY A 291 -37.53 -4.43 -40.39
N ALA A 292 -38.38 -5.27 -39.79
CA ALA A 292 -39.22 -6.23 -40.55
C ALA A 292 -40.16 -5.50 -41.52
N TYR A 293 -40.79 -4.40 -41.09
CA TYR A 293 -41.62 -3.59 -41.98
C TYR A 293 -40.82 -3.05 -43.18
N ARG A 294 -39.59 -2.56 -42.98
CA ARG A 294 -38.72 -2.08 -44.06
C ARG A 294 -38.31 -3.19 -45.03
N VAL A 295 -38.03 -4.38 -44.53
CA VAL A 295 -37.77 -5.56 -45.36
C VAL A 295 -39.01 -5.89 -46.24
N LEU A 296 -40.21 -5.87 -45.63
CA LEU A 296 -41.47 -6.17 -46.36
C LEU A 296 -41.82 -5.18 -47.47
N ILE A 297 -41.53 -3.88 -47.30
CA ILE A 297 -41.78 -2.85 -48.30
C ILE A 297 -40.66 -2.70 -49.33
N GLY A 298 -39.62 -3.53 -49.29
CA GLY A 298 -38.55 -3.52 -50.27
C GLY A 298 -37.69 -2.24 -50.21
N SER A 299 -37.46 -1.67 -49.00
CA SER A 299 -36.70 -0.42 -48.82
C SER A 299 -35.18 -0.55 -48.98
N GLY A 300 -34.67 -1.65 -49.52
CA GLY A 300 -33.25 -1.93 -49.71
C GLY A 300 -32.58 -2.62 -48.51
N MET A 301 -33.31 -2.89 -47.43
CA MET A 301 -32.84 -3.65 -46.29
C MET A 301 -33.13 -5.15 -46.46
N THR A 302 -32.12 -5.99 -46.30
CA THR A 302 -32.28 -7.43 -46.38
C THR A 302 -32.61 -8.06 -45.00
N PRO A 303 -33.19 -9.29 -44.95
CA PRO A 303 -33.34 -10.03 -43.70
C PRO A 303 -32.00 -10.28 -42.99
N GLY A 304 -30.92 -10.53 -43.72
CA GLY A 304 -29.57 -10.66 -43.16
C GLY A 304 -29.07 -9.36 -42.51
N ASP A 305 -29.33 -8.19 -43.13
CA ASP A 305 -29.04 -6.90 -42.54
C ASP A 305 -29.75 -6.69 -41.21
N LEU A 306 -31.02 -7.09 -41.13
CA LEU A 306 -31.79 -7.00 -39.87
C LEU A 306 -31.18 -7.85 -38.77
N LEU A 307 -30.72 -9.05 -39.08
CA LEU A 307 -30.04 -9.94 -38.12
C LEU A 307 -28.70 -9.37 -37.62
N VAL A 308 -27.88 -8.80 -38.50
CA VAL A 308 -26.64 -8.09 -38.15
C VAL A 308 -27.00 -6.90 -37.26
N PHE A 309 -28.00 -6.13 -37.64
CA PHE A 309 -28.43 -4.95 -36.88
C PHE A 309 -28.85 -5.30 -35.45
N ILE A 310 -29.68 -6.36 -35.27
CA ILE A 310 -30.08 -6.87 -33.97
C ILE A 310 -28.89 -7.32 -33.13
N SER A 311 -27.90 -7.97 -33.74
CA SER A 311 -26.67 -8.40 -33.08
C SER A 311 -25.86 -7.20 -32.60
N TYR A 312 -25.78 -6.14 -33.39
CA TYR A 312 -25.11 -4.89 -33.01
C TYR A 312 -25.86 -4.16 -31.89
N VAL A 313 -27.20 -4.08 -31.93
CA VAL A 313 -27.99 -3.52 -30.83
C VAL A 313 -27.70 -4.24 -29.53
N ARG A 314 -27.64 -5.60 -29.54
CA ARG A 314 -27.33 -6.41 -28.36
C ARG A 314 -25.91 -6.14 -27.85
N SER A 315 -24.94 -5.96 -28.75
CA SER A 315 -23.54 -5.72 -28.36
C SER A 315 -23.35 -4.39 -27.61
N LEU A 316 -24.18 -3.37 -27.89
CA LEU A 316 -24.14 -2.05 -27.24
C LEU A 316 -24.58 -2.06 -25.77
N GLN A 317 -25.25 -3.13 -25.29
CA GLN A 317 -25.70 -3.23 -23.90
C GLN A 317 -24.54 -3.27 -22.88
N LYS A 318 -23.45 -4.01 -23.20
CA LYS A 318 -22.31 -4.20 -22.29
C LYS A 318 -21.52 -2.92 -21.99
N PRO A 319 -21.18 -2.08 -22.98
CA PRO A 319 -20.48 -0.80 -22.76
C PRO A 319 -21.18 0.15 -21.79
N LEU A 320 -22.50 0.28 -21.93
CA LEU A 320 -23.30 1.19 -21.10
C LEU A 320 -23.31 0.80 -19.61
N ARG A 321 -23.45 -0.49 -19.32
CA ARG A 321 -23.41 -0.98 -17.91
C ARG A 321 -22.06 -0.73 -17.23
N LYS A 322 -20.95 -0.83 -17.97
CA LYS A 322 -19.60 -0.60 -17.41
C LYS A 322 -19.28 0.87 -17.24
N ALA A 323 -19.69 1.74 -18.15
CA ALA A 323 -19.43 3.17 -18.08
C ALA A 323 -19.95 3.82 -16.77
N ALA A 324 -21.13 3.39 -16.29
CA ALA A 324 -21.70 3.89 -15.06
C ALA A 324 -20.87 3.52 -13.80
N ARG A 325 -20.16 2.38 -13.83
CA ARG A 325 -19.32 1.93 -12.69
C ARG A 325 -17.94 2.57 -12.67
N LEU A 326 -17.42 2.94 -13.84
CA LEU A 326 -16.07 3.45 -13.98
C LEU A 326 -15.87 4.81 -13.27
N SER A 327 -16.83 5.73 -13.34
CA SER A 327 -16.72 7.04 -12.67
C SER A 327 -16.48 6.92 -11.16
N GLY A 328 -17.13 5.95 -10.50
CA GLY A 328 -16.91 5.67 -9.09
C GLY A 328 -15.52 5.08 -8.78
N LYS A 329 -14.97 4.25 -9.69
CA LYS A 329 -13.63 3.69 -9.56
C LYS A 329 -12.54 4.75 -9.76
N ILE A 330 -12.70 5.64 -10.75
CA ILE A 330 -11.77 6.76 -10.99
C ILE A 330 -11.71 7.68 -9.77
N GLY A 331 -12.87 8.07 -9.20
CA GLY A 331 -12.89 8.93 -8.02
C GLY A 331 -12.19 8.30 -6.80
N LYS A 332 -12.32 6.98 -6.63
CA LYS A 332 -11.59 6.25 -5.57
C LYS A 332 -10.09 6.21 -5.84
N ALA A 333 -9.70 5.91 -7.09
CA ALA A 333 -8.29 5.87 -7.46
C ALA A 333 -7.63 7.24 -7.31
N ALA A 334 -8.34 8.33 -7.61
CA ALA A 334 -7.85 9.69 -7.36
C ALA A 334 -7.58 9.93 -5.86
N ALA A 335 -8.52 9.56 -4.99
CA ALA A 335 -8.30 9.66 -3.54
C ALA A 335 -7.14 8.79 -3.06
N CYS A 336 -6.96 7.58 -3.61
CA CYS A 336 -5.80 6.73 -3.31
C CYS A 336 -4.48 7.36 -3.81
N ALA A 337 -4.48 7.95 -5.02
CA ALA A 337 -3.34 8.66 -5.57
C ALA A 337 -2.94 9.87 -4.72
N ASP A 338 -3.92 10.61 -4.18
CA ASP A 338 -3.68 11.74 -3.28
C ASP A 338 -3.03 11.28 -1.99
N ARG A 339 -3.55 10.23 -1.33
CA ARG A 339 -2.97 9.67 -0.10
C ARG A 339 -1.55 9.10 -0.29
N ILE A 340 -1.28 8.42 -1.41
CA ILE A 340 0.06 7.94 -1.75
C ILE A 340 1.01 9.12 -2.02
N SER A 341 0.54 10.13 -2.76
CA SER A 341 1.34 11.32 -3.06
C SER A 341 1.65 12.13 -1.82
N GLU A 342 0.71 12.24 -0.89
CA GLU A 342 0.92 12.90 0.40
C GLU A 342 2.14 12.31 1.12
N ILE A 343 2.24 10.97 1.22
CA ILE A 343 3.44 10.31 1.79
C ILE A 343 4.69 10.65 0.98
N LEU A 344 4.65 10.50 -0.34
CA LEU A 344 5.82 10.67 -1.19
C LEU A 344 6.32 12.13 -1.28
N THR A 345 5.52 13.10 -0.87
CA THR A 345 5.90 14.53 -0.82
C THR A 345 6.50 14.94 0.51
N ILE A 346 6.37 14.12 1.57
CA ILE A 346 7.01 14.38 2.85
C ILE A 346 8.52 14.21 2.66
N HIS A 347 9.28 15.23 2.98
CA HIS A 347 10.73 15.13 2.90
C HIS A 347 11.27 14.36 4.11
N PRO A 348 12.21 13.43 3.92
CA PRO A 348 12.96 12.83 5.02
C PRO A 348 13.66 13.93 5.82
N GLU A 349 13.48 13.95 7.14
CA GLU A 349 14.15 14.90 8.03
C GLU A 349 15.65 14.53 8.18
N GLU A 350 15.93 13.22 8.16
CA GLU A 350 17.30 12.70 8.27
C GLU A 350 17.94 12.66 6.86
N LYS A 351 18.63 13.73 6.49
CA LYS A 351 19.45 13.76 5.28
C LYS A 351 20.90 14.02 5.66
N ASP A 352 21.78 13.31 4.99
CA ASP A 352 23.20 13.65 5.04
C ASP A 352 23.41 15.04 4.42
N ASP A 353 24.27 15.85 5.05
CA ASP A 353 24.76 17.06 4.41
C ASP A 353 25.44 16.65 3.09
N PRO A 354 25.21 17.35 1.97
CA PRO A 354 25.89 17.04 0.71
C PRO A 354 27.43 17.03 0.82
N LYS A 355 27.97 17.63 1.88
CA LYS A 355 29.41 17.66 2.19
C LYS A 355 29.81 16.61 3.24
N ALA A 356 28.89 15.83 3.76
CA ALA A 356 29.19 14.80 4.76
C ALA A 356 30.13 13.74 4.18
N GLY A 357 31.19 13.46 4.89
CA GLY A 357 32.13 12.39 4.58
C GLY A 357 31.80 11.10 5.31
N GLU A 358 32.57 10.06 5.05
CA GLU A 358 32.48 8.83 5.85
C GLU A 358 33.15 9.06 7.22
N ALA A 359 32.56 8.48 8.27
CA ALA A 359 33.14 8.54 9.61
C ALA A 359 34.45 7.71 9.64
N PRO A 360 35.54 8.26 10.17
CA PRO A 360 36.75 7.49 10.39
C PRO A 360 36.52 6.43 11.47
N HIS A 361 37.54 5.60 11.74
CA HIS A 361 37.43 4.71 12.90
C HIS A 361 37.35 5.51 14.19
N LEU A 362 36.23 5.39 14.92
CA LEU A 362 35.94 6.17 16.11
C LEU A 362 36.71 5.64 17.32
N GLN A 363 37.23 6.54 18.14
CA GLN A 363 37.86 6.21 19.44
C GLN A 363 36.84 6.23 20.57
N GLY A 364 35.72 6.98 20.40
CA GLY A 364 34.59 6.92 21.29
C GLY A 364 34.46 8.04 22.32
N GLN A 365 35.18 9.17 22.21
CA GLN A 365 34.89 10.34 23.01
C GLN A 365 33.59 11.00 22.54
N ILE A 366 32.60 11.19 23.43
CA ILE A 366 31.30 11.78 23.13
C ILE A 366 31.19 13.14 23.85
N ARG A 367 30.73 14.17 23.11
CA ARG A 367 30.53 15.49 23.71
C ARG A 367 29.24 16.13 23.20
N PHE A 368 28.42 16.60 24.16
CA PHE A 368 27.27 17.47 23.93
C PHE A 368 27.61 18.87 24.40
N GLU A 369 27.46 19.87 23.53
CA GLU A 369 27.79 21.26 23.81
C GLU A 369 26.57 22.14 23.64
N ASN A 370 26.04 22.68 24.75
CA ASN A 370 24.89 23.58 24.80
C ASN A 370 23.67 23.07 24.00
N VAL A 371 23.38 21.78 24.09
CA VAL A 371 22.34 21.10 23.32
C VAL A 371 20.96 21.39 23.89
N SER A 372 20.08 21.94 23.04
CA SER A 372 18.66 22.11 23.36
C SER A 372 17.79 21.32 22.38
N PHE A 373 16.75 20.67 22.92
CA PHE A 373 15.86 19.85 22.14
C PHE A 373 14.44 19.79 22.71
N SER A 374 13.45 19.86 21.83
CA SER A 374 12.03 19.69 22.15
C SER A 374 11.35 18.74 21.20
N TYR A 375 10.47 17.88 21.70
CA TYR A 375 9.57 17.16 20.82
C TYR A 375 8.48 18.09 20.30
N HIS A 376 8.42 18.28 18.99
CA HIS A 376 7.32 18.99 18.36
C HIS A 376 6.11 18.06 18.34
N SER A 377 5.03 18.42 19.00
CA SER A 377 3.73 17.79 18.79
C SER A 377 3.25 18.22 17.41
N SER A 378 2.84 17.27 16.55
CA SER A 378 2.12 17.61 15.32
C SER A 378 0.91 18.46 15.73
N PRO A 379 0.57 19.54 15.01
CA PRO A 379 -0.71 20.19 15.17
C PRO A 379 -1.77 19.17 14.73
N GLU A 380 -2.33 18.38 15.64
CA GLU A 380 -3.68 17.90 15.45
C GLU A 380 -4.51 19.17 15.38
N GLU A 381 -4.93 19.55 14.18
CA GLU A 381 -6.03 20.49 13.99
C GLU A 381 -7.27 19.81 14.58
N ILE A 382 -7.41 19.95 15.90
CA ILE A 382 -8.72 19.82 16.51
C ILE A 382 -9.43 21.09 16.05
N GLU A 383 -10.19 21.00 14.95
CA GLU A 383 -11.25 21.94 14.68
C GLU A 383 -12.24 21.85 15.86
N GLY A 384 -11.92 22.56 16.92
CA GLY A 384 -12.90 22.95 17.92
C GLY A 384 -13.85 23.92 17.24
N GLU A 385 -15.14 23.82 17.56
CA GLU A 385 -16.21 24.69 17.05
C GLU A 385 -15.97 26.21 17.22
N SER A 386 -14.85 26.63 17.78
CA SER A 386 -14.47 28.02 18.05
C SER A 386 -13.34 28.61 17.21
N GLY A 387 -12.80 27.89 16.20
CA GLY A 387 -11.86 28.49 15.23
C GLY A 387 -10.49 28.92 15.76
N GLU A 388 -10.12 28.62 16.99
CA GLU A 388 -8.81 28.92 17.56
C GLU A 388 -7.85 27.74 17.37
N LYS A 389 -6.76 27.97 16.65
CA LYS A 389 -5.64 27.03 16.50
C LYS A 389 -4.87 26.94 17.81
N SER A 390 -5.22 25.98 18.66
CA SER A 390 -4.46 25.68 19.86
C SER A 390 -3.30 24.74 19.51
N SER A 391 -2.10 25.27 19.40
CA SER A 391 -0.89 24.45 19.37
C SER A 391 -0.63 23.90 20.78
N LYS A 392 -0.59 22.57 20.93
CA LYS A 392 -0.10 21.97 22.20
C LYS A 392 1.31 22.50 22.49
N PRO A 393 1.65 22.80 23.76
CA PRO A 393 2.96 23.33 24.12
C PRO A 393 4.05 22.33 23.72
N LYS A 394 5.16 22.86 23.17
CA LYS A 394 6.36 22.09 22.89
C LYS A 394 6.85 21.47 24.21
N ARG A 395 7.01 20.16 24.26
CA ARG A 395 7.61 19.51 25.42
C ARG A 395 9.13 19.64 25.31
N LYS A 396 9.68 20.65 25.96
CA LYS A 396 11.12 20.81 26.11
C LYS A 396 11.71 19.64 26.89
N VAL A 397 12.79 19.08 26.38
CA VAL A 397 13.51 17.96 27.01
C VAL A 397 14.87 18.43 27.48
N PHE A 398 15.62 19.16 26.65
CA PHE A 398 16.92 19.71 27.00
C PHE A 398 16.95 21.22 26.78
N GLU A 399 17.62 21.93 27.68
CA GLU A 399 17.91 23.35 27.60
C GLU A 399 19.40 23.56 27.92
N GLY A 400 20.25 23.66 26.88
CA GLY A 400 21.69 23.91 27.06
C GLY A 400 22.45 22.75 27.73
N LEU A 401 22.09 21.50 27.42
CA LEU A 401 22.75 20.32 27.96
C LEU A 401 24.21 20.28 27.55
N ASN A 402 25.08 20.13 28.57
CA ASN A 402 26.51 19.89 28.39
C ASN A 402 26.86 18.55 29.03
N LEU A 403 27.50 17.67 28.24
CA LEU A 403 27.90 16.33 28.68
C LEU A 403 29.18 15.94 27.93
N GLU A 404 30.12 15.37 28.61
CA GLU A 404 31.31 14.78 28.04
C GLU A 404 31.53 13.38 28.60
N ILE A 405 31.77 12.41 27.72
CA ILE A 405 32.12 11.02 28.05
C ILE A 405 33.46 10.74 27.36
N SER A 406 34.44 10.31 28.13
CA SER A 406 35.79 10.02 27.60
C SER A 406 35.81 8.72 26.82
N SER A 407 36.76 8.59 25.89
CA SER A 407 37.00 7.34 25.18
C SER A 407 37.31 6.21 26.16
N GLY A 408 36.66 5.05 25.99
CA GLY A 408 36.80 3.88 26.88
C GLY A 408 36.12 4.01 28.25
N GLU A 409 35.40 5.11 28.50
CA GLU A 409 34.66 5.29 29.75
C GLU A 409 33.38 4.47 29.78
N HIS A 410 33.15 3.73 30.89
CA HIS A 410 31.90 3.06 31.18
C HIS A 410 31.02 3.93 32.05
N VAL A 411 29.95 4.46 31.51
CA VAL A 411 29.08 5.44 32.18
C VAL A 411 27.69 4.85 32.40
N VAL A 412 27.20 4.91 33.62
CA VAL A 412 25.80 4.60 33.94
C VAL A 412 24.99 5.90 34.04
N LEU A 413 23.94 5.98 33.21
CA LEU A 413 23.01 7.10 33.17
C LEU A 413 21.72 6.74 33.91
N THR A 414 21.46 7.43 34.99
CA THR A 414 20.29 7.21 35.86
C THR A 414 19.37 8.43 35.91
N GLY A 415 18.18 8.27 36.47
CA GLY A 415 17.24 9.36 36.66
C GLY A 415 15.78 8.96 36.42
N PRO A 416 14.80 9.76 36.86
CA PRO A 416 13.38 9.41 36.77
C PRO A 416 12.91 9.25 35.33
N ASN A 417 11.74 8.62 35.17
CA ASN A 417 11.08 8.53 33.85
C ASN A 417 10.78 9.93 33.30
N GLY A 418 11.16 10.15 32.04
CA GLY A 418 11.00 11.46 31.40
C GLY A 418 12.15 12.46 31.62
N ALA A 419 13.23 12.07 32.32
CA ALA A 419 14.42 12.91 32.52
C ALA A 419 15.20 13.22 31.22
N GLY A 420 14.93 12.50 30.12
CA GLY A 420 15.59 12.72 28.82
C GLY A 420 16.59 11.63 28.41
N LYS A 421 16.76 10.57 29.19
CA LYS A 421 17.76 9.50 28.96
C LYS A 421 17.66 8.91 27.54
N SER A 422 16.51 8.42 27.13
CA SER A 422 16.30 7.84 25.78
C SER A 422 16.35 8.93 24.68
N THR A 423 16.08 10.19 25.00
CA THR A 423 16.24 11.32 24.08
C THR A 423 17.72 11.61 23.80
N LEU A 424 18.58 11.48 24.81
CA LEU A 424 20.03 11.62 24.65
C LEU A 424 20.57 10.57 23.67
N THR A 425 20.18 9.30 23.83
CA THR A 425 20.51 8.23 22.89
C THR A 425 19.99 8.51 21.48
N ALA A 426 18.75 8.97 21.37
CA ALA A 426 18.15 9.27 20.07
C ALA A 426 18.86 10.40 19.31
N LEU A 427 19.34 11.41 20.03
CA LEU A 427 20.15 12.51 19.48
C LEU A 427 21.55 12.03 19.07
N LEU A 428 22.20 11.20 19.90
CA LEU A 428 23.51 10.63 19.57
C LEU A 428 23.47 9.75 18.32
N LEU A 429 22.37 9.02 18.13
CA LEU A 429 22.10 8.19 16.93
C LEU A 429 21.64 9.01 15.71
N ARG A 430 21.52 10.34 15.84
CA ARG A 430 20.90 11.20 14.82
C ARG A 430 19.53 10.72 14.36
N LEU A 431 18.70 10.17 15.29
CA LEU A 431 17.28 9.89 15.04
C LEU A 431 16.44 11.17 15.13
N PHE A 432 16.99 12.20 15.77
CA PHE A 432 16.51 13.57 15.81
C PHE A 432 17.70 14.52 15.76
N GLU A 433 17.48 15.75 15.29
CA GLU A 433 18.48 16.81 15.32
C GLU A 433 18.20 17.78 16.47
N PRO A 434 19.25 18.30 17.17
CA PRO A 434 19.08 19.31 18.20
C PRO A 434 18.61 20.65 17.62
N GLU A 435 17.78 21.41 18.38
CA GLU A 435 17.36 22.76 17.99
C GLU A 435 18.52 23.75 18.04
N THR A 436 19.37 23.64 19.05
CA THR A 436 20.60 24.43 19.23
C THR A 436 21.68 23.56 19.83
N GLY A 437 22.92 24.03 19.72
CA GLY A 437 24.10 23.32 20.23
C GLY A 437 24.68 22.33 19.23
N GLN A 438 25.61 21.50 19.68
CA GLN A 438 26.36 20.56 18.85
C GLN A 438 26.62 19.27 19.60
N ILE A 439 26.59 18.16 18.87
CA ILE A 439 27.04 16.86 19.34
C ILE A 439 28.24 16.45 18.50
N SER A 440 29.31 16.05 19.16
CA SER A 440 30.55 15.61 18.50
C SER A 440 31.00 14.27 19.06
N ILE A 441 31.64 13.48 18.21
CA ILE A 441 32.39 12.27 18.59
C ILE A 441 33.83 12.49 18.14
N ASP A 442 34.80 12.24 19.03
CA ASP A 442 36.22 12.45 18.80
C ASP A 442 36.54 13.88 18.32
N GLY A 443 35.83 14.88 18.85
CA GLY A 443 35.99 16.29 18.51
C GLY A 443 35.35 16.71 17.17
N ILE A 444 34.79 15.80 16.40
CA ILE A 444 34.17 16.10 15.10
C ILE A 444 32.64 16.07 15.23
N PRO A 445 31.92 17.12 14.77
CA PRO A 445 30.46 17.15 14.79
C PRO A 445 29.85 16.00 14.02
N ILE A 446 28.90 15.28 14.63
CA ILE A 446 28.26 14.10 14.02
C ILE A 446 27.52 14.41 12.71
N LYS A 447 27.12 15.65 12.48
CA LYS A 447 26.50 16.12 11.23
C LYS A 447 27.46 16.13 10.04
N ASN A 448 28.76 16.12 10.27
CA ASN A 448 29.78 16.14 9.23
C ASN A 448 29.99 14.75 8.60
N TRP A 449 29.39 13.71 9.16
CA TRP A 449 29.47 12.35 8.65
C TRP A 449 28.16 11.88 8.05
N THR A 450 28.25 10.91 7.15
CA THR A 450 27.06 10.21 6.68
C THR A 450 26.43 9.42 7.84
N ILE A 451 25.13 9.45 7.95
CA ILE A 451 24.37 8.75 9.01
C ILE A 451 24.73 7.27 9.04
N ARG A 452 24.88 6.67 7.86
CA ARG A 452 25.21 5.27 7.72
C ARG A 452 26.57 4.93 8.31
N SER A 453 27.64 5.60 7.87
CA SER A 453 29.01 5.31 8.33
C SER A 453 29.19 5.53 9.83
N MET A 454 28.51 6.55 10.38
CA MET A 454 28.51 6.81 11.82
C MET A 454 27.76 5.68 12.57
N ARG A 455 26.56 5.32 12.15
CA ARG A 455 25.77 4.29 12.83
C ARG A 455 26.39 2.89 12.71
N GLU A 456 27.17 2.61 11.68
CA GLU A 456 27.92 1.37 11.55
C GLU A 456 28.95 1.18 12.66
N GLN A 457 29.45 2.25 13.26
CA GLN A 457 30.42 2.22 14.36
C GLN A 457 29.81 2.37 15.77
N LEU A 458 28.49 2.39 15.86
CA LEU A 458 27.72 2.44 17.10
C LEU A 458 26.96 1.13 17.29
N SER A 459 27.07 0.48 18.43
CA SER A 459 26.21 -0.64 18.82
C SER A 459 25.14 -0.15 19.77
N VAL A 460 23.88 -0.52 19.52
CA VAL A 460 22.75 -0.09 20.35
C VAL A 460 21.86 -1.28 20.68
N VAL A 461 21.60 -1.45 21.97
CA VAL A 461 20.62 -2.38 22.50
C VAL A 461 19.50 -1.57 23.14
N LEU A 462 18.34 -1.58 22.51
CA LEU A 462 17.17 -0.83 22.96
C LEU A 462 16.47 -1.54 24.12
N GLN A 463 15.60 -0.82 24.84
CA GLN A 463 14.82 -1.33 25.95
C GLN A 463 13.95 -2.54 25.52
N GLU A 464 13.29 -2.46 24.37
CA GLU A 464 12.59 -3.59 23.77
C GLU A 464 13.55 -4.43 22.93
N SER A 465 13.68 -5.72 23.24
CA SER A 465 14.47 -6.66 22.44
C SER A 465 13.77 -6.96 21.13
N PHE A 466 14.32 -6.46 20.03
CA PHE A 466 13.76 -6.66 18.70
C PHE A 466 14.43 -7.89 18.06
N ILE A 467 13.68 -8.99 17.95
CA ILE A 467 14.15 -10.23 17.31
C ILE A 467 13.42 -10.39 15.99
N LEU A 468 14.19 -10.48 14.91
CA LEU A 468 13.66 -10.75 13.58
C LEU A 468 13.20 -12.21 13.47
N SER A 469 12.10 -12.44 12.76
CA SER A 469 11.71 -13.79 12.36
C SER A 469 12.68 -14.33 11.32
N GLY A 470 12.96 -15.62 11.38
CA GLY A 470 13.94 -16.31 10.54
C GLY A 470 14.97 -17.05 11.38
N THR A 471 16.12 -17.37 10.84
CA THR A 471 17.16 -18.08 11.58
C THR A 471 17.97 -17.15 12.50
N VAL A 472 18.62 -17.71 13.52
CA VAL A 472 19.58 -16.99 14.37
C VAL A 472 20.68 -16.37 13.50
N ARG A 473 21.15 -17.09 12.49
CA ARG A 473 22.12 -16.62 11.49
C ARG A 473 21.63 -15.35 10.81
N GLU A 474 20.42 -15.35 10.27
CA GLU A 474 19.84 -14.18 9.59
C GLU A 474 19.71 -12.98 10.53
N HIS A 475 19.31 -13.21 11.77
CA HIS A 475 19.24 -12.16 12.79
C HIS A 475 20.62 -11.55 13.08
N LEU A 476 21.66 -12.36 13.27
CA LEU A 476 23.02 -11.87 13.51
C LEU A 476 23.60 -11.16 12.28
N GLN A 477 23.41 -11.71 11.09
CA GLN A 477 23.86 -11.09 9.84
C GLN A 477 23.16 -9.77 9.53
N PHE A 478 21.91 -9.59 9.99
CA PHE A 478 21.27 -8.28 9.88
C PHE A 478 22.05 -7.17 10.60
N HIS A 479 22.70 -7.50 11.71
CA HIS A 479 23.52 -6.54 12.46
C HIS A 479 24.95 -6.42 11.92
N LYS A 480 25.53 -7.49 11.37
CA LYS A 480 26.86 -7.51 10.72
C LYS A 480 26.83 -8.49 9.53
N PRO A 481 26.53 -7.99 8.32
CA PRO A 481 26.34 -8.83 7.13
C PRO A 481 27.55 -9.69 6.75
N GLU A 482 28.74 -9.21 7.05
CA GLU A 482 30.04 -9.85 6.72
C GLU A 482 30.53 -10.81 7.81
N ALA A 483 29.73 -11.06 8.87
CA ALA A 483 30.17 -11.90 9.99
C ALA A 483 30.31 -13.36 9.55
N SER A 484 31.46 -13.98 9.90
CA SER A 484 31.65 -15.43 9.75
C SER A 484 30.90 -16.20 10.82
N ASP A 485 30.66 -17.49 10.56
CA ASP A 485 30.04 -18.39 11.55
C ASP A 485 30.82 -18.43 12.88
N GLU A 486 32.15 -18.39 12.78
CA GLU A 486 33.03 -18.37 13.95
C GLU A 486 32.83 -17.11 14.79
N GLN A 487 32.74 -15.94 14.15
CA GLN A 487 32.47 -14.67 14.82
C GLN A 487 31.08 -14.66 15.45
N MET A 488 30.07 -15.20 14.79
CA MET A 488 28.71 -15.32 15.33
C MET A 488 28.66 -16.22 16.54
N LEU A 489 29.30 -17.40 16.47
CA LEU A 489 29.38 -18.35 17.61
C LEU A 489 30.20 -17.78 18.78
N ASP A 490 31.29 -17.03 18.52
CA ASP A 490 32.03 -16.34 19.56
C ASP A 490 31.16 -15.32 20.29
N ALA A 491 30.46 -14.47 19.55
CA ALA A 491 29.55 -13.48 20.13
C ALA A 491 28.44 -14.13 20.96
N LEU A 492 27.89 -15.26 20.50
CA LEU A 492 26.89 -16.03 21.25
C LEU A 492 27.45 -16.62 22.54
N ARG A 493 28.69 -17.17 22.50
CA ARG A 493 29.35 -17.72 23.72
C ARG A 493 29.60 -16.62 24.75
N ARG A 494 30.15 -15.47 24.31
CA ARG A 494 30.38 -14.31 25.17
C ARG A 494 29.08 -13.79 25.77
N ALA A 495 27.98 -13.80 25.02
CA ALA A 495 26.65 -13.42 25.48
C ALA A 495 25.93 -14.53 26.32
N ARG A 496 26.60 -15.65 26.58
CA ARG A 496 26.01 -16.78 27.34
C ARG A 496 24.71 -17.31 26.71
N CYS A 497 24.69 -17.41 25.38
CA CYS A 497 23.56 -17.94 24.62
C CYS A 497 23.65 -19.48 24.44
N ASP A 498 23.93 -20.18 25.52
CA ASP A 498 24.09 -21.65 25.52
C ASP A 498 22.85 -22.35 24.95
N PHE A 499 21.67 -21.80 25.18
CA PHE A 499 20.39 -22.26 24.61
C PHE A 499 20.31 -22.26 23.07
N ILE A 500 21.26 -21.57 22.38
CA ILE A 500 21.43 -21.62 20.92
C ILE A 500 22.62 -22.51 20.57
N ILE A 501 23.72 -22.45 21.33
CA ILE A 501 24.94 -23.18 21.05
C ILE A 501 24.74 -24.68 21.22
N ASP A 502 23.98 -25.05 22.24
CA ASP A 502 23.66 -26.47 22.56
C ASP A 502 22.45 -26.98 21.75
N ASP A 503 21.77 -26.12 20.99
CA ASP A 503 20.68 -26.52 20.12
C ASP A 503 21.24 -27.27 18.90
N PRO A 504 20.66 -28.42 18.48
CA PRO A 504 21.11 -29.17 17.31
C PRO A 504 21.18 -28.34 16.02
N ASP A 505 20.26 -27.39 15.86
CA ASP A 505 20.20 -26.52 14.69
C ASP A 505 21.12 -25.28 14.82
N GLY A 506 21.57 -24.92 16.02
CA GLY A 506 22.55 -23.88 16.31
C GLY A 506 22.21 -22.54 15.64
N LEU A 507 23.08 -22.07 14.75
CA LEU A 507 22.85 -20.82 13.99
C LEU A 507 21.66 -20.90 13.03
N ASP A 508 21.25 -22.07 12.61
CA ASP A 508 20.15 -22.30 11.67
C ASP A 508 18.80 -22.56 12.39
N ARG A 509 18.78 -22.48 13.72
CA ARG A 509 17.56 -22.53 14.52
C ARG A 509 16.61 -21.41 14.08
N GLU A 510 15.36 -21.79 13.73
CA GLU A 510 14.29 -20.84 13.41
C GLU A 510 13.73 -20.17 14.67
N MET A 511 13.53 -18.87 14.59
CA MET A 511 12.92 -18.04 15.64
C MET A 511 11.60 -17.47 15.14
N THR A 512 10.60 -17.46 16.01
CA THR A 512 9.30 -16.85 15.73
C THR A 512 9.38 -15.33 15.76
N GLU A 513 8.38 -14.67 15.18
CA GLU A 513 8.28 -13.20 15.19
C GLU A 513 8.36 -12.64 16.63
N GLY A 514 9.30 -11.71 16.85
CA GLY A 514 9.58 -11.16 18.19
C GLY A 514 10.15 -12.16 19.18
N GLY A 515 10.63 -13.34 18.71
CA GLY A 515 11.23 -14.37 19.55
C GLY A 515 10.28 -14.91 20.61
N GLN A 516 8.99 -15.10 20.31
CA GLN A 516 7.99 -15.55 21.29
C GLN A 516 8.31 -16.91 21.93
N ASP A 517 9.15 -17.68 21.27
CA ASP A 517 9.70 -18.97 21.72
C ASP A 517 10.85 -18.84 22.71
N LEU A 518 11.35 -17.63 22.97
CA LEU A 518 12.44 -17.35 23.88
C LEU A 518 11.94 -16.69 25.18
N SER A 519 12.55 -17.03 26.30
CA SER A 519 12.35 -16.34 27.57
C SER A 519 12.87 -14.89 27.51
N GLY A 520 12.46 -14.03 28.45
CA GLY A 520 12.93 -12.64 28.49
C GLY A 520 14.45 -12.52 28.63
N GLY A 521 15.08 -13.39 29.44
CA GLY A 521 16.52 -13.43 29.61
C GLY A 521 17.26 -13.90 28.34
N GLU A 522 16.75 -14.91 27.65
CA GLU A 522 17.31 -15.42 26.39
C GLU A 522 17.23 -14.38 25.29
N LYS A 523 16.08 -13.70 25.14
CA LYS A 523 15.93 -12.56 24.21
C LYS A 523 16.98 -11.48 24.45
N ARG A 524 17.18 -11.15 25.73
CA ARG A 524 18.12 -10.10 26.10
C ARG A 524 19.57 -10.51 25.81
N ARG A 525 19.96 -11.74 26.14
CA ARG A 525 21.30 -12.26 25.82
C ARG A 525 21.54 -12.32 24.32
N LEU A 526 20.55 -12.79 23.54
CA LEU A 526 20.65 -12.79 22.08
C LEU A 526 20.77 -11.36 21.52
N THR A 527 20.02 -10.40 22.06
CA THR A 527 20.17 -9.00 21.63
C THR A 527 21.54 -8.41 22.02
N LEU A 528 22.08 -8.78 23.18
CA LEU A 528 23.43 -8.36 23.60
C LEU A 528 24.53 -9.00 22.76
N SER A 529 24.35 -10.24 22.28
CA SER A 529 25.30 -10.86 21.34
C SER A 529 25.47 -10.06 20.05
N THR A 530 24.44 -9.36 19.59
CA THR A 530 24.55 -8.51 18.40
C THR A 530 25.47 -7.30 18.64
N ALA A 531 25.48 -6.75 19.86
CA ALA A 531 26.39 -5.66 20.23
C ALA A 531 27.86 -6.14 20.30
N LEU A 532 28.08 -7.34 20.82
CA LEU A 532 29.40 -7.99 20.84
C LEU A 532 29.88 -8.31 19.42
N LEU A 533 29.00 -8.84 18.57
CA LEU A 533 29.31 -9.19 17.17
C LEU A 533 29.73 -7.95 16.35
N ARG A 534 29.05 -6.81 16.54
CA ARG A 534 29.39 -5.56 15.84
C ARG A 534 30.76 -5.03 16.21
N ASP A 535 31.22 -5.27 17.41
CA ASP A 535 32.53 -4.88 17.92
C ASP A 535 32.81 -3.38 17.80
N SER A 536 31.81 -2.54 18.02
CA SER A 536 31.86 -1.08 17.87
C SER A 536 32.62 -0.43 19.02
N SER A 537 33.25 0.75 18.76
CA SER A 537 33.96 1.55 19.78
C SER A 537 33.03 2.17 20.81
N ILE A 538 31.77 2.44 20.42
CA ILE A 538 30.74 3.02 21.29
C ILE A 538 29.57 2.03 21.37
N VAL A 539 29.17 1.69 22.60
CA VAL A 539 28.08 0.77 22.90
C VAL A 539 27.05 1.46 23.80
N ILE A 540 25.81 1.45 23.40
CA ILE A 540 24.70 2.06 24.12
C ILE A 540 23.71 0.96 24.51
N LEU A 541 23.42 0.83 25.79
CA LEU A 541 22.52 -0.18 26.33
C LEU A 541 21.38 0.50 27.10
N ASP A 542 20.17 0.35 26.63
CA ASP A 542 18.97 0.89 27.30
C ASP A 542 18.28 -0.22 28.08
N GLU A 543 18.29 -0.13 29.42
CA GLU A 543 17.70 -1.06 30.37
C GLU A 543 18.13 -2.55 30.17
N PRO A 544 19.44 -2.88 30.13
CA PRO A 544 19.92 -4.20 29.75
C PRO A 544 19.50 -5.33 30.70
N THR A 545 19.08 -5.02 31.94
CA THR A 545 18.72 -6.00 32.98
C THR A 545 17.25 -5.98 33.37
N THR A 546 16.39 -5.23 32.67
CA THR A 546 14.98 -5.09 33.04
C THR A 546 14.15 -6.33 32.66
N ALA A 547 13.26 -6.75 33.57
CA ALA A 547 12.31 -7.85 33.40
C ALA A 547 12.94 -9.23 33.14
N ILE A 548 14.12 -9.49 33.71
CA ILE A 548 14.81 -10.78 33.62
C ILE A 548 15.01 -11.38 35.01
N ASP A 549 15.22 -12.69 35.05
CA ASP A 549 15.48 -13.44 36.28
C ASP A 549 16.84 -13.10 36.92
N PRO A 550 17.04 -13.34 38.20
CA PRO A 550 18.28 -12.97 38.93
C PRO A 550 19.55 -13.62 38.37
N GLU A 551 19.44 -14.85 37.84
CA GLU A 551 20.60 -15.54 37.28
C GLU A 551 21.04 -14.90 35.96
N SER A 552 20.12 -14.70 35.04
CA SER A 552 20.38 -13.99 33.78
C SER A 552 20.92 -12.58 34.04
N ARG A 553 20.44 -11.89 35.10
CA ARG A 553 20.94 -10.56 35.48
C ARG A 553 22.41 -10.57 35.85
N ARG A 554 22.84 -11.55 36.69
CA ARG A 554 24.24 -11.71 37.07
C ARG A 554 25.14 -12.01 35.87
N GLN A 555 24.70 -12.90 34.97
CA GLN A 555 25.44 -13.23 33.75
C GLN A 555 25.64 -12.01 32.86
N ILE A 556 24.59 -11.20 32.67
CA ILE A 556 24.67 -9.94 31.89
C ILE A 556 25.61 -8.95 32.58
N GLN A 557 25.52 -8.78 33.90
CA GLN A 557 26.38 -7.87 34.64
C GLN A 557 27.86 -8.24 34.50
N GLN A 558 28.18 -9.52 34.61
CA GLN A 558 29.53 -10.05 34.40
C GLN A 558 30.00 -9.77 32.97
N MET A 559 29.20 -10.08 31.98
CA MET A 559 29.53 -9.79 30.57
C MET A 559 29.79 -8.30 30.31
N LEU A 560 28.98 -7.39 30.89
CA LEU A 560 29.16 -5.94 30.71
C LEU A 560 30.48 -5.44 31.31
N THR A 561 31.00 -6.07 32.36
CA THR A 561 32.27 -5.70 32.98
C THR A 561 33.49 -6.34 32.31
N GLU A 562 33.35 -7.53 31.73
CA GLU A 562 34.47 -8.32 31.17
C GLU A 562 34.63 -8.10 29.65
N ASP A 563 33.50 -8.10 28.88
CA ASP A 563 33.53 -8.19 27.43
C ASP A 563 33.57 -6.85 26.70
N PHE A 564 33.30 -5.74 27.40
CA PHE A 564 33.30 -4.39 26.81
C PHE A 564 34.50 -3.52 27.25
N VAL A 565 35.54 -4.14 27.78
CA VAL A 565 36.76 -3.43 28.19
C VAL A 565 37.38 -2.68 27.00
N GLY A 566 37.79 -1.41 27.21
CA GLY A 566 38.36 -0.55 26.19
C GLY A 566 37.36 0.13 25.25
N LYS A 567 36.07 -0.13 25.38
CA LYS A 567 34.99 0.52 24.62
C LYS A 567 34.31 1.59 25.46
N THR A 568 33.80 2.62 24.81
CA THR A 568 32.93 3.59 25.47
C THR A 568 31.55 3.00 25.65
N LEU A 569 31.15 2.78 26.91
CA LEU A 569 29.91 2.12 27.25
C LEU A 569 28.96 3.08 27.96
N LEU A 570 27.78 3.33 27.35
CA LEU A 570 26.70 4.13 27.93
C LEU A 570 25.56 3.20 28.32
N ILE A 571 25.35 3.01 29.62
CA ILE A 571 24.29 2.15 30.17
C ILE A 571 23.20 3.03 30.76
N ILE A 572 21.98 2.93 30.27
CA ILE A 572 20.80 3.56 30.87
C ILE A 572 20.13 2.49 31.72
N THR A 573 19.97 2.73 33.03
CA THR A 573 19.34 1.75 33.90
C THR A 573 18.73 2.38 35.16
N HIS A 574 17.81 1.61 35.78
CA HIS A 574 17.26 1.84 37.11
C HIS A 574 17.67 0.71 38.09
N ASP A 575 18.59 -0.16 37.69
CA ASP A 575 19.07 -1.29 38.48
C ASP A 575 20.24 -0.84 39.39
N GLU A 576 20.01 -0.79 40.70
CA GLU A 576 21.01 -0.35 41.68
C GLU A 576 22.26 -1.26 41.71
N ASP A 577 22.09 -2.56 41.45
CA ASP A 577 23.22 -3.51 41.48
C ASP A 577 24.14 -3.23 40.27
N LEU A 578 23.54 -2.93 39.13
CA LEU A 578 24.29 -2.54 37.94
C LEU A 578 24.95 -1.17 38.11
N GLU A 579 24.27 -0.21 38.74
CA GLU A 579 24.84 1.09 39.08
C GLU A 579 26.10 0.97 39.95
N ARG A 580 26.09 0.09 40.94
CA ARG A 580 27.22 -0.14 41.84
C ARG A 580 28.43 -0.78 41.17
N SER A 581 28.23 -1.46 40.06
CA SER A 581 29.31 -2.17 39.34
C SER A 581 30.20 -1.23 38.52
N PHE A 582 29.73 -0.02 38.26
CA PHE A 582 30.48 0.97 37.45
C PHE A 582 30.80 2.22 38.25
N HIS A 583 32.02 2.74 38.02
CA HIS A 583 32.57 3.88 38.79
C HIS A 583 32.09 5.24 38.28
N SER A 584 31.76 5.37 36.98
CA SER A 584 31.28 6.63 36.42
C SER A 584 29.76 6.63 36.34
N ARG A 585 29.11 7.60 37.00
CA ARG A 585 27.66 7.73 37.05
C ARG A 585 27.22 9.13 36.74
N ILE A 586 26.15 9.26 35.96
CA ILE A 586 25.52 10.51 35.61
C ILE A 586 24.05 10.42 36.01
N GLU A 587 23.63 11.32 36.88
CA GLU A 587 22.24 11.46 37.27
C GLU A 587 21.59 12.59 36.51
N MET A 588 20.51 12.26 35.76
CA MET A 588 19.72 13.22 35.00
C MET A 588 18.37 13.49 35.69
N GLN A 589 17.99 14.77 35.77
CA GLN A 589 16.67 15.18 36.20
C GLN A 589 16.21 16.40 35.37
N ASP A 590 14.96 16.35 34.90
CA ASP A 590 14.34 17.44 34.13
C ASP A 590 15.21 17.98 32.97
N GLY A 591 15.88 17.08 32.26
CA GLY A 591 16.74 17.43 31.12
C GLY A 591 18.09 18.04 31.47
N LYS A 592 18.50 18.00 32.73
CA LYS A 592 19.78 18.52 33.23
C LYS A 592 20.57 17.42 33.92
N ILE A 593 21.87 17.57 33.96
CA ILE A 593 22.79 16.73 34.73
C ILE A 593 22.86 17.29 36.16
N ASN A 594 22.34 16.55 37.14
CA ASN A 594 22.33 16.94 38.53
C ASN A 594 23.63 16.56 39.24
N ARG A 595 24.14 15.37 38.96
CA ARG A 595 25.33 14.84 39.60
C ARG A 595 26.15 13.99 38.63
N ARG A 596 27.48 14.15 38.68
CA ARG A 596 28.43 13.26 38.02
C ARG A 596 29.42 12.74 39.02
N ILE A 597 29.57 11.44 39.13
CA ILE A 597 30.60 10.78 39.94
C ILE A 597 31.64 10.25 38.99
N LEU A 598 32.89 10.64 39.15
CA LEU A 598 34.02 10.20 38.32
C LEU A 598 34.81 9.11 39.02
N PRO A 599 35.51 8.24 38.27
CA PRO A 599 36.45 7.26 38.85
C PRO A 599 37.51 7.98 39.65
N GLY A 600 37.70 7.59 40.94
CA GLY A 600 38.76 8.17 41.82
C GLY A 600 38.36 9.40 42.64
N ALA A 601 37.10 9.90 42.56
CA ALA A 601 36.62 10.88 43.53
C ALA A 601 36.37 10.18 44.89
N PRO A 602 36.90 10.72 46.02
CA PRO A 602 36.62 10.12 47.33
C PRO A 602 35.11 10.18 47.60
N GLY A 603 34.48 9.03 47.53
CA GLY A 603 33.06 8.88 47.78
C GLY A 603 32.73 9.20 49.22
N GLY A 604 32.02 10.29 49.45
CA GLY A 604 31.36 10.53 50.70
C GLY A 604 30.26 9.48 50.91
N VAL A 605 30.55 8.49 51.73
CA VAL A 605 29.55 7.67 52.39
C VAL A 605 28.91 8.53 53.46
N SER A 606 27.66 8.86 53.32
CA SER A 606 26.73 9.18 54.41
C SER A 606 25.29 8.96 53.92
#